data_7f1111915878a53b06d67fbd513a7a08
#
_entry.id   7f1111915878a53b06d67fbd513a7a08
#
_cell.length_a   1.000
_cell.length_b   1.000
_cell.length_c   1.000
_cell.angle_alpha   90.00
_cell.angle_beta   90.00
_cell.angle_gamma   90.00
#
_symmetry.space_group_name_H-M   'P 1'
#
loop_
_entity.id
_entity.type
_entity.pdbx_description
1 polymer ?
#
loop_
_entity_poly.entity_id
_entity_poly.type
_entity_poly.pdbx_seq_one_letter_code
_entity_poly.pdbx_strand_id
1 'polypeptide(L)'
;ALPIFLGIDVSQHAVDCATRNSELNNLQNIVKFECHNAFDVLSSWSKEGKQFDVVILDPPAFTKSRNTINGAKRGYKEINLRGLKMVKPGGYFITCSCSHYMSEDLLKSTINEAAHDARRILRQVEFRTQSADHPILWNSDESYYLKFFIFQVV
;
A
#
# COMPACT_ATOMS: atom_id res chain seq x y z
N ALA A 1 0.93 26.16 -4.83
CA ALA A 1 1.73 24.98 -5.15
C ALA A 1 0.89 23.73 -4.83
N LEU A 2 1.00 22.67 -5.62
CA LEU A 2 0.39 21.38 -5.29
C LEU A 2 1.16 20.76 -4.11
N PRO A 3 0.49 20.03 -3.20
CA PRO A 3 1.19 19.30 -2.14
C PRO A 3 2.15 18.29 -2.77
N ILE A 4 3.33 18.12 -2.16
CA ILE A 4 4.30 17.10 -2.57
C ILE A 4 3.84 15.71 -2.11
N PHE A 5 3.13 15.65 -0.99
CA PHE A 5 2.60 14.43 -0.39
C PHE A 5 1.09 14.55 -0.16
N LEU A 6 0.36 13.51 -0.54
CA LEU A 6 -1.07 13.37 -0.26
C LEU A 6 -1.31 12.04 0.45
N GLY A 7 -1.78 12.09 1.70
CA GLY A 7 -2.17 10.93 2.48
C GLY A 7 -3.69 10.75 2.49
N ILE A 8 -4.15 9.52 2.39
CA ILE A 8 -5.57 9.15 2.42
C ILE A 8 -5.80 8.12 3.52
N ASP A 9 -6.78 8.37 4.36
CA ASP A 9 -7.28 7.41 5.35
C ASP A 9 -8.81 7.48 5.43
N VAL A 10 -9.45 6.37 5.79
CA VAL A 10 -10.90 6.32 5.99
C VAL A 10 -11.32 6.90 7.34
N SER A 11 -10.40 6.97 8.29
CA SER A 11 -10.62 7.49 9.63
C SER A 11 -10.39 8.99 9.70
N GLN A 12 -11.44 9.77 9.95
CA GLN A 12 -11.32 11.20 10.17
C GLN A 12 -10.35 11.51 11.33
N HIS A 13 -10.39 10.73 12.39
CA HIS A 13 -9.48 10.90 13.52
C HIS A 13 -8.00 10.73 13.11
N ALA A 14 -7.69 9.73 12.27
CA ALA A 14 -6.34 9.53 11.75
C ALA A 14 -5.89 10.72 10.88
N VAL A 15 -6.77 11.23 10.03
CA VAL A 15 -6.54 12.42 9.19
C VAL A 15 -6.28 13.66 10.05
N ASP A 16 -7.08 13.87 11.10
CA ASP A 16 -6.91 15.00 12.02
C ASP A 16 -5.56 14.93 12.77
N CYS A 17 -5.19 13.73 13.25
CA CYS A 17 -3.88 13.49 13.88
C CYS A 17 -2.72 13.73 12.91
N ALA A 18 -2.82 13.23 11.68
CA ALA A 18 -1.81 13.41 10.65
C ALA A 18 -1.63 14.89 10.28
N THR A 19 -2.75 15.61 10.12
CA THR A 19 -2.76 17.06 9.86
C THR A 19 -2.08 17.83 10.98
N ARG A 20 -2.43 17.56 12.23
CA ARG A 20 -1.80 18.18 13.39
C ARG A 20 -0.30 17.88 13.45
N ASN A 21 0.10 16.63 13.16
CA ASN A 21 1.51 16.27 13.13
C ASN A 21 2.28 17.03 12.02
N SER A 22 1.65 17.26 10.87
CA SER A 22 2.27 18.06 9.81
C SER A 22 2.46 19.52 10.23
N GLU A 23 1.49 20.10 10.93
CA GLU A 23 1.57 21.46 11.46
C GLU A 23 2.69 21.59 12.51
N LEU A 24 2.77 20.63 13.45
CA LEU A 24 3.83 20.59 14.47
C LEU A 24 5.25 20.50 13.87
N ASN A 25 5.37 19.97 12.66
CA ASN A 25 6.65 19.85 11.95
C ASN A 25 6.84 20.91 10.85
N ASN A 26 5.95 21.90 10.74
CA ASN A 26 5.97 22.94 9.71
C ASN A 26 5.90 22.41 8.28
N LEU A 27 5.18 21.28 8.07
CA LEU A 27 5.02 20.61 6.78
C LEU A 27 3.67 20.85 6.11
N GLN A 28 2.77 21.63 6.72
CA GLN A 28 1.39 21.85 6.26
C GLN A 28 1.28 22.45 4.83
N ASN A 29 2.34 23.05 4.32
CA ASN A 29 2.36 23.63 2.97
C ASN A 29 2.73 22.62 1.88
N ILE A 30 3.28 21.45 2.26
CA ILE A 30 3.78 20.43 1.32
C ILE A 30 3.11 19.07 1.51
N VAL A 31 2.42 18.87 2.65
CA VAL A 31 1.73 17.63 2.99
C VAL A 31 0.24 17.91 3.16
N LYS A 32 -0.59 17.10 2.54
CA LYS A 32 -2.05 17.15 2.69
C LYS A 32 -2.59 15.78 3.07
N PHE A 33 -3.63 15.78 3.91
CA PHE A 33 -4.35 14.56 4.28
C PHE A 33 -5.84 14.72 3.98
N GLU A 34 -6.47 13.67 3.47
CA GLU A 34 -7.88 13.66 3.12
C GLU A 34 -8.56 12.39 3.64
N CYS A 35 -9.79 12.56 4.17
CA CYS A 35 -10.59 11.45 4.66
C CYS A 35 -11.42 10.85 3.52
N HIS A 36 -10.97 9.71 3.00
CA HIS A 36 -11.64 9.00 1.91
C HIS A 36 -11.46 7.49 2.03
N ASN A 37 -12.39 6.74 1.44
CA ASN A 37 -12.19 5.31 1.20
C ASN A 37 -11.19 5.13 0.05
N ALA A 38 -10.06 4.46 0.32
CA ALA A 38 -9.00 4.27 -0.67
C ALA A 38 -9.48 3.54 -1.93
N PHE A 39 -10.39 2.56 -1.83
CA PHE A 39 -10.92 1.86 -3.00
C PHE A 39 -11.70 2.79 -3.94
N ASP A 40 -12.48 3.71 -3.39
CA ASP A 40 -13.27 4.66 -4.18
C ASP A 40 -12.36 5.70 -4.84
N VAL A 41 -11.43 6.26 -4.07
CA VAL A 41 -10.47 7.27 -4.56
C VAL A 41 -9.57 6.69 -5.66
N LEU A 42 -8.98 5.52 -5.43
CA LEU A 42 -8.12 4.88 -6.42
C LEU A 42 -8.88 4.54 -7.72
N SER A 43 -10.17 4.17 -7.59
CA SER A 43 -11.05 3.95 -8.75
C SER A 43 -11.26 5.22 -9.55
N SER A 44 -11.60 6.32 -8.88
CA SER A 44 -11.83 7.63 -9.51
C SER A 44 -10.56 8.14 -10.18
N TRP A 45 -9.48 8.21 -9.42
CA TRP A 45 -8.21 8.76 -9.91
C TRP A 45 -7.58 7.94 -11.04
N SER A 46 -7.74 6.62 -11.00
CA SER A 46 -7.32 5.77 -12.13
C SER A 46 -8.10 6.07 -13.42
N LYS A 47 -9.40 6.36 -13.31
CA LYS A 47 -10.24 6.77 -14.47
C LYS A 47 -9.89 8.17 -14.96
N GLU A 48 -9.55 9.07 -14.04
CA GLU A 48 -9.12 10.45 -14.34
C GLU A 48 -7.69 10.51 -14.92
N GLY A 49 -6.96 9.38 -14.92
CA GLY A 49 -5.58 9.31 -15.41
C GLY A 49 -4.58 10.03 -14.51
N LYS A 50 -4.87 10.20 -13.21
CA LYS A 50 -3.91 10.77 -12.25
C LYS A 50 -2.65 9.93 -12.15
N GLN A 51 -1.51 10.60 -12.09
CA GLN A 51 -0.18 9.98 -12.06
C GLN A 51 0.66 10.57 -10.93
N PHE A 52 1.37 9.69 -10.22
CA PHE A 52 2.26 10.04 -9.10
C PHE A 52 3.65 9.46 -9.34
N ASP A 53 4.66 10.11 -8.80
CA ASP A 53 6.05 9.62 -8.83
C ASP A 53 6.24 8.44 -7.88
N VAL A 54 5.49 8.45 -6.76
CA VAL A 54 5.48 7.39 -5.75
C VAL A 54 4.04 7.10 -5.31
N VAL A 55 3.67 5.84 -5.25
CA VAL A 55 2.42 5.37 -4.63
C VAL A 55 2.74 4.38 -3.53
N ILE A 56 2.21 4.61 -2.33
CA ILE A 56 2.39 3.76 -1.16
C ILE A 56 1.02 3.20 -0.76
N LEU A 57 0.91 1.88 -0.70
CA LEU A 57 -0.28 1.17 -0.24
C LEU A 57 0.03 0.40 1.04
N ASP A 58 -0.58 0.83 2.13
CA ASP A 58 -0.53 0.18 3.44
C ASP A 58 -1.97 -0.18 3.89
N PRO A 59 -2.60 -1.16 3.22
CA PRO A 59 -3.98 -1.52 3.52
C PRO A 59 -4.06 -2.28 4.85
N PRO A 60 -5.22 -2.25 5.52
CA PRO A 60 -5.46 -3.10 6.67
C PRO A 60 -5.38 -4.58 6.30
N ALA A 61 -5.22 -5.45 7.28
CA ALA A 61 -5.28 -6.89 7.07
C ALA A 61 -6.67 -7.28 6.53
N PHE A 62 -6.77 -7.62 5.25
CA PHE A 62 -8.03 -8.05 4.63
C PHE A 62 -8.49 -9.44 5.06
N THR A 63 -7.63 -10.19 5.75
CA THR A 63 -7.99 -11.51 6.29
C THR A 63 -7.54 -11.66 7.74
N LYS A 64 -8.44 -12.22 8.53
CA LYS A 64 -8.19 -12.59 9.94
C LYS A 64 -8.35 -14.10 10.15
N SER A 65 -8.59 -14.88 9.08
CA SER A 65 -8.77 -16.32 9.14
C SER A 65 -8.45 -16.98 7.80
N ARG A 66 -8.12 -18.29 7.83
CA ARG A 66 -7.86 -19.07 6.62
C ARG A 66 -9.05 -19.09 5.66
N ASN A 67 -10.27 -19.06 6.16
CA ASN A 67 -11.49 -19.13 5.34
C ASN A 67 -11.72 -17.86 4.50
N THR A 68 -11.10 -16.73 4.84
CA THR A 68 -11.27 -15.45 4.16
C THR A 68 -10.11 -15.09 3.22
N ILE A 69 -9.13 -15.98 3.04
CA ILE A 69 -7.93 -15.75 2.22
C ILE A 69 -8.28 -15.40 0.76
N ASN A 70 -9.24 -16.10 0.14
CA ASN A 70 -9.65 -15.83 -1.24
C ASN A 70 -10.27 -14.44 -1.41
N GLY A 71 -11.02 -13.99 -0.42
CA GLY A 71 -11.55 -12.62 -0.38
C GLY A 71 -10.44 -11.58 -0.24
N ALA A 72 -9.49 -11.85 0.66
CA ALA A 72 -8.33 -11.00 0.86
C ALA A 72 -7.45 -10.91 -0.39
N LYS A 73 -7.18 -12.03 -1.07
CA LYS A 73 -6.42 -12.04 -2.33
C LYS A 73 -7.07 -11.09 -3.36
N ARG A 74 -8.39 -11.13 -3.51
CA ARG A 74 -9.10 -10.21 -4.41
C ARG A 74 -8.94 -8.75 -3.99
N GLY A 75 -9.06 -8.45 -2.70
CA GLY A 75 -8.87 -7.09 -2.19
C GLY A 75 -7.45 -6.58 -2.43
N TYR A 76 -6.44 -7.38 -2.12
CA TYR A 76 -5.04 -7.03 -2.40
C TYR A 76 -4.78 -6.87 -3.90
N LYS A 77 -5.31 -7.77 -4.74
CA LYS A 77 -5.16 -7.64 -6.20
C LYS A 77 -5.76 -6.33 -6.71
N GLU A 78 -6.97 -6.01 -6.28
CA GLU A 78 -7.68 -4.82 -6.73
C GLU A 78 -6.96 -3.53 -6.33
N ILE A 79 -6.54 -3.40 -5.06
CA ILE A 79 -5.87 -2.18 -4.60
C ILE A 79 -4.51 -2.01 -5.28
N ASN A 80 -3.75 -3.10 -5.44
CA ASN A 80 -2.46 -3.09 -6.12
C ASN A 80 -2.60 -2.74 -7.61
N LEU A 81 -3.59 -3.32 -8.31
CA LEU A 81 -3.89 -3.01 -9.70
C LEU A 81 -4.17 -1.51 -9.91
N ARG A 82 -5.00 -0.93 -9.06
CA ARG A 82 -5.35 0.49 -9.15
C ARG A 82 -4.17 1.39 -8.81
N GLY A 83 -3.43 1.07 -7.75
CA GLY A 83 -2.21 1.80 -7.38
C GLY A 83 -1.17 1.80 -8.50
N LEU A 84 -0.91 0.63 -9.11
CA LEU A 84 0.05 0.50 -10.21
C LEU A 84 -0.32 1.32 -11.46
N LYS A 85 -1.61 1.47 -11.75
CA LYS A 85 -2.07 2.32 -12.85
C LYS A 85 -1.75 3.79 -12.64
N MET A 86 -1.56 4.23 -11.40
CA MET A 86 -1.31 5.62 -11.06
C MET A 86 0.18 5.94 -10.87
N VAL A 87 1.07 4.96 -10.95
CA VAL A 87 2.51 5.23 -10.90
C VAL A 87 3.00 5.62 -12.30
N LYS A 88 3.75 6.71 -12.39
CA LYS A 88 4.45 7.11 -13.63
C LYS A 88 5.47 6.04 -14.03
N PRO A 89 5.75 5.85 -15.33
CA PRO A 89 6.92 5.08 -15.76
C PRO A 89 8.19 5.63 -15.10
N GLY A 90 9.03 4.74 -14.56
CA GLY A 90 10.24 5.11 -13.80
C GLY A 90 9.96 5.44 -12.32
N GLY A 91 8.71 5.60 -11.92
CA GLY A 91 8.31 5.88 -10.54
C GLY A 91 8.37 4.66 -9.64
N TYR A 92 8.00 4.84 -8.37
CA TYR A 92 8.10 3.79 -7.35
C TYR A 92 6.72 3.38 -6.85
N PHE A 93 6.55 2.08 -6.70
CA PHE A 93 5.37 1.46 -6.11
C PHE A 93 5.76 0.72 -4.84
N ILE A 94 5.12 1.07 -3.75
CA ILE A 94 5.35 0.49 -2.43
C ILE A 94 4.06 -0.17 -1.98
N THR A 95 4.13 -1.42 -1.57
CA THR A 95 2.96 -2.16 -1.09
C THR A 95 3.34 -3.13 0.01
N CYS A 96 2.44 -3.30 0.96
CA CYS A 96 2.67 -4.21 2.07
C CYS A 96 1.41 -4.98 2.48
N SER A 97 1.63 -5.97 3.32
CA SER A 97 0.59 -6.70 4.04
C SER A 97 1.05 -6.99 5.46
N CYS A 98 0.23 -6.64 6.43
CA CYS A 98 0.44 -6.95 7.86
C CYS A 98 -0.30 -8.22 8.30
N SER A 99 -0.82 -9.04 7.39
CA SER A 99 -1.53 -10.29 7.72
C SER A 99 -0.62 -11.51 7.62
N HIS A 100 -0.49 -12.30 8.69
CA HIS A 100 0.24 -13.56 8.63
C HIS A 100 -0.43 -14.60 7.70
N TYR A 101 -1.76 -14.53 7.53
CA TYR A 101 -2.49 -15.38 6.58
C TYR A 101 -2.20 -15.06 5.10
N MET A 102 -1.70 -13.87 4.80
CA MET A 102 -1.20 -13.51 3.49
C MET A 102 0.30 -13.85 3.45
N SER A 103 0.64 -15.08 3.07
CA SER A 103 2.03 -15.50 2.95
C SER A 103 2.79 -14.64 1.93
N GLU A 104 4.11 -14.65 2.02
CA GLU A 104 4.97 -13.92 1.09
C GLU A 104 4.72 -14.34 -0.36
N ASP A 105 4.67 -15.66 -0.63
CA ASP A 105 4.43 -16.19 -1.98
C ASP A 105 3.04 -15.82 -2.50
N LEU A 106 2.02 -15.86 -1.64
CA LEU A 106 0.68 -15.47 -2.02
C LEU A 106 0.60 -13.97 -2.34
N LEU A 107 1.26 -13.12 -1.56
CA LEU A 107 1.32 -11.68 -1.83
C LEU A 107 2.08 -11.39 -3.12
N LYS A 108 3.25 -12.03 -3.32
CA LYS A 108 4.04 -11.92 -4.56
C LYS A 108 3.24 -12.30 -5.79
N SER A 109 2.55 -13.45 -5.76
CA SER A 109 1.71 -13.87 -6.88
C SER A 109 0.57 -12.90 -7.14
N THR A 110 -0.04 -12.37 -6.08
CA THR A 110 -1.14 -11.39 -6.18
C THR A 110 -0.67 -10.06 -6.77
N ILE A 111 0.50 -9.56 -6.35
CA ILE A 111 1.11 -8.34 -6.91
C ILE A 111 1.47 -8.57 -8.38
N ASN A 112 2.03 -9.73 -8.74
CA ASN A 112 2.38 -10.06 -10.11
C ASN A 112 1.15 -10.12 -11.03
N GLU A 113 0.05 -10.73 -10.57
CA GLU A 113 -1.23 -10.71 -11.29
C GLU A 113 -1.75 -9.27 -11.49
N ALA A 114 -1.65 -8.42 -10.44
CA ALA A 114 -2.06 -7.02 -10.52
C ALA A 114 -1.18 -6.22 -11.52
N ALA A 115 0.12 -6.46 -11.52
CA ALA A 115 1.07 -5.81 -12.44
C ALA A 115 0.79 -6.21 -13.89
N HIS A 116 0.54 -7.50 -14.16
CA HIS A 116 0.15 -7.99 -15.47
C HIS A 116 -1.13 -7.31 -15.97
N ASP A 117 -2.17 -7.24 -15.13
CA ASP A 117 -3.44 -6.61 -15.48
C ASP A 117 -3.32 -5.08 -15.64
N ALA A 118 -2.38 -4.46 -14.91
CA ALA A 118 -2.03 -3.05 -15.06
C ALA A 118 -1.14 -2.77 -16.30
N ARG A 119 -0.63 -3.82 -16.97
CA ARG A 119 0.37 -3.74 -18.04
C ARG A 119 1.64 -2.99 -17.58
N ARG A 120 2.12 -3.34 -16.39
CA ARG A 120 3.33 -2.77 -15.78
C ARG A 120 4.37 -3.85 -15.54
N ILE A 121 5.62 -3.50 -15.77
CA ILE A 121 6.78 -4.33 -15.41
C ILE A 121 7.33 -3.77 -14.10
N LEU A 122 7.57 -4.66 -13.13
CA LEU A 122 8.07 -4.31 -11.81
C LEU A 122 9.50 -4.80 -11.64
N ARG A 123 10.39 -3.88 -11.26
CA ARG A 123 11.73 -4.21 -10.77
C ARG A 123 11.71 -4.14 -9.26
N GLN A 124 11.87 -5.26 -8.57
CA GLN A 124 11.98 -5.26 -7.11
C GLN A 124 13.28 -4.56 -6.70
N VAL A 125 13.14 -3.49 -5.92
CA VAL A 125 14.24 -2.72 -5.35
C VAL A 125 14.58 -3.23 -3.96
N GLU A 126 13.54 -3.51 -3.15
CA GLU A 126 13.72 -3.93 -1.78
C GLU A 126 12.58 -4.82 -1.31
N PHE A 127 12.89 -5.69 -0.36
CA PHE A 127 11.94 -6.46 0.43
C PHE A 127 12.34 -6.36 1.91
N ARG A 128 11.37 -6.05 2.75
CA ARG A 128 11.54 -5.94 4.20
C ARG A 128 10.44 -6.68 4.95
N THR A 129 10.79 -7.09 6.16
CA THR A 129 9.87 -7.62 7.17
C THR A 129 9.68 -6.58 8.28
N GLN A 130 9.06 -6.97 9.38
CA GLN A 130 8.89 -6.10 10.54
C GLN A 130 10.24 -5.68 11.15
N SER A 131 10.20 -4.60 11.92
CA SER A 131 11.36 -4.04 12.59
C SER A 131 11.88 -4.95 13.72
N ALA A 132 13.12 -4.72 14.15
CA ALA A 132 13.81 -5.59 15.12
C ALA A 132 13.18 -5.63 16.52
N ASP A 133 12.41 -4.61 16.89
CA ASP A 133 11.61 -4.56 18.13
C ASP A 133 10.36 -5.46 18.08
N HIS A 134 10.04 -6.02 16.92
CA HIS A 134 9.01 -7.04 16.69
C HIS A 134 9.65 -8.31 16.10
N PRO A 135 10.39 -9.09 16.90
CA PRO A 135 11.16 -10.23 16.39
C PRO A 135 10.27 -11.34 15.85
N ILE A 136 10.76 -12.01 14.81
CA ILE A 136 10.14 -13.23 14.27
C ILE A 136 10.55 -14.40 15.15
N LEU A 137 9.58 -15.10 15.73
CA LEU A 137 9.79 -16.32 16.50
C LEU A 137 9.77 -17.53 15.56
N TRP A 138 10.85 -18.30 15.53
CA TRP A 138 11.01 -19.43 14.62
C TRP A 138 10.00 -20.57 14.83
N ASN A 139 9.40 -20.64 16.00
CA ASN A 139 8.39 -21.63 16.36
C ASN A 139 6.96 -21.11 16.30
N SER A 140 6.75 -19.89 15.75
CA SER A 140 5.44 -19.24 15.66
C SER A 140 5.32 -18.47 14.36
N ASP A 141 4.65 -19.08 13.37
CA ASP A 141 4.40 -18.47 12.07
C ASP A 141 3.62 -17.14 12.17
N GLU A 142 2.80 -17.01 13.21
CA GLU A 142 1.99 -15.80 13.45
C GLU A 142 2.85 -14.56 13.72
N SER A 143 4.07 -14.76 14.22
CA SER A 143 5.01 -13.68 14.49
C SER A 143 5.59 -13.06 13.19
N TYR A 144 5.53 -13.77 12.05
CA TYR A 144 5.91 -13.24 10.74
C TYR A 144 4.68 -12.65 10.05
N TYR A 145 4.41 -11.38 10.29
CA TYR A 145 3.21 -10.73 9.78
C TYR A 145 3.47 -9.68 8.69
N LEU A 146 4.59 -8.95 8.72
CA LEU A 146 4.83 -7.87 7.76
C LEU A 146 5.63 -8.36 6.54
N LYS A 147 5.10 -8.10 5.36
CA LYS A 147 5.76 -8.21 4.06
C LYS A 147 5.67 -6.86 3.39
N PHE A 148 6.80 -6.23 3.16
CA PHE A 148 6.90 -4.87 2.62
C PHE A 148 7.78 -4.90 1.38
N PHE A 149 7.25 -4.43 0.26
CA PHE A 149 7.93 -4.43 -1.03
C PHE A 149 8.05 -3.02 -1.58
N ILE A 150 9.22 -2.73 -2.15
CA ILE A 150 9.48 -1.54 -2.96
C ILE A 150 9.80 -2.01 -4.38
N PHE A 151 9.06 -1.48 -5.35
CA PHE A 151 9.28 -1.72 -6.77
C PHE A 151 9.52 -0.41 -7.50
N GLN A 152 10.40 -0.45 -8.51
CA GLN A 152 10.42 0.54 -9.58
C GLN A 152 9.51 0.04 -10.71
N VAL A 153 8.64 0.92 -11.21
CA VAL A 153 7.76 0.64 -12.36
C VAL A 153 8.51 0.98 -13.64
N VAL A 154 8.67 -0.02 -14.51
CA VAL A 154 9.45 0.11 -15.76
C VAL A 154 8.51 0.12 -16.96
#